data_49e7597081f61b0aa37ab90b4b87e855
#
_entry.id   49e7597081f61b0aa37ab90b4b87e855
#
_cell.length_a   1.000
_cell.length_b   1.000
_cell.length_c   1.000
_cell.angle_alpha   90.00
_cell.angle_beta   90.00
_cell.angle_gamma   90.00
#
_symmetry.space_group_name_H-M   'P 1'
#
loop_
_entity.id
_entity.type
_entity.pdbx_description
1 polymer ?
#
loop_
_entity_poly.entity_id
_entity_poly.type
_entity_poly.pdbx_seq_one_letter_code
_entity_poly.pdbx_strand_id
1 'polypeptide(L)'
;MFTSFFRRGIVFASILMIVLATASMSIPSPNVEAKQMHLPLRDSIKPKLIEQGDDVEIVKHQPELSWETVTVKDGDSLSNIFKRTNLSAQELYKLTHSSSEAKILTRIFPGQTLHFQIGENKELRALRYTKSQLESTLFEKTENGEYVASQIMRTPEIRTKFRRARIDKSLFLAGHQAGLPQRLIMKMANLFGGVIDFVHDPRKGDEFYVLYEEKYLDGKRISIGEILAAQYINQGKEYTAFRYEHENGDVGYYTPEGISMRKTFLRAPLDFTRISSGFNLRRKHPIHKNILAHRGVDYTAPRGTPIFAAGDGRVVSAGYSKARGNYVFVQHGHQYMTKYLHLHKRHIKRGQKVKQGQIIGTVGSTGYTTGPHLHYEFLVNGVHRNPRTILKKLPKA
;
A
#
# COMPACT_ATOMS: atom_id res chain seq x y z
N MET A 1 -30.02 19.25 1.56
CA MET A 1 -28.79 18.47 1.40
C MET A 1 -28.07 18.16 2.74
N PHE A 2 -28.21 18.98 3.77
CA PHE A 2 -27.58 18.78 5.10
C PHE A 2 -28.20 17.66 5.97
N THR A 3 -29.47 17.30 5.76
CA THR A 3 -30.20 16.35 6.62
C THR A 3 -29.87 14.87 6.40
N SER A 4 -29.34 14.49 5.23
CA SER A 4 -28.96 13.07 4.97
C SER A 4 -27.58 12.72 5.56
N PHE A 5 -26.72 13.70 5.72
CA PHE A 5 -25.40 13.55 6.32
C PHE A 5 -25.50 13.21 7.82
N PHE A 6 -26.41 13.88 8.52
CA PHE A 6 -26.66 13.67 9.95
C PHE A 6 -27.22 12.28 10.26
N ARG A 7 -28.12 11.75 9.42
CA ARG A 7 -28.73 10.44 9.65
C ARG A 7 -27.75 9.28 9.46
N ARG A 8 -26.84 9.34 8.50
CA ARG A 8 -25.85 8.27 8.28
C ARG A 8 -24.72 8.30 9.29
N GLY A 9 -24.25 9.48 9.72
CA GLY A 9 -23.26 9.63 10.78
C GLY A 9 -23.74 9.12 12.15
N ILE A 10 -25.01 9.35 12.48
CA ILE A 10 -25.62 8.90 13.74
C ILE A 10 -25.73 7.35 13.77
N VAL A 11 -26.06 6.71 12.65
CA VAL A 11 -26.15 5.24 12.56
C VAL A 11 -24.77 4.60 12.76
N PHE A 12 -23.70 5.15 12.18
CA PHE A 12 -22.34 4.63 12.35
C PHE A 12 -21.77 4.90 13.76
N ALA A 13 -22.03 6.07 14.33
CA ALA A 13 -21.65 6.38 15.72
C ALA A 13 -22.36 5.46 16.70
N SER A 14 -23.65 5.17 16.48
CA SER A 14 -24.43 4.24 17.28
C SER A 14 -23.92 2.80 17.19
N ILE A 15 -23.52 2.34 16.01
CA ILE A 15 -22.96 1.00 15.82
C ILE A 15 -21.59 0.86 16.52
N LEU A 16 -20.73 1.89 16.47
CA LEU A 16 -19.45 1.84 17.18
C LEU A 16 -19.64 1.90 18.70
N MET A 17 -20.57 2.70 19.19
CA MET A 17 -20.94 2.73 20.62
C MET A 17 -21.53 1.38 21.11
N ILE A 18 -22.35 0.73 20.30
CA ILE A 18 -22.89 -0.59 20.62
C ILE A 18 -21.76 -1.64 20.66
N VAL A 19 -20.81 -1.60 19.72
CA VAL A 19 -19.64 -2.51 19.72
C VAL A 19 -18.71 -2.22 20.90
N LEU A 20 -18.54 -0.97 21.31
CA LEU A 20 -17.74 -0.61 22.50
C LEU A 20 -18.46 -0.94 23.81
N ALA A 21 -19.78 -0.77 23.90
CA ALA A 21 -20.56 -1.10 25.09
C ALA A 21 -20.68 -2.62 25.31
N THR A 22 -20.82 -3.41 24.24
CA THR A 22 -20.87 -4.87 24.35
C THR A 22 -19.51 -5.50 24.67
N ALA A 23 -18.39 -4.84 24.36
CA ALA A 23 -17.06 -5.30 24.73
C ALA A 23 -16.71 -5.13 26.22
N SER A 24 -17.49 -4.32 26.96
CA SER A 24 -17.30 -4.12 28.41
C SER A 24 -18.14 -5.10 29.28
N MET A 25 -19.07 -5.81 28.72
CA MET A 25 -19.79 -6.86 29.42
C MET A 25 -19.06 -8.19 29.27
N SER A 26 -18.52 -8.70 30.34
CA SER A 26 -18.01 -10.08 30.47
C SER A 26 -19.17 -11.06 30.24
N ILE A 27 -19.37 -11.48 29.01
CA ILE A 27 -20.28 -12.58 28.69
C ILE A 27 -19.50 -13.86 28.92
N PRO A 28 -19.93 -14.76 29.83
CA PRO A 28 -19.34 -16.08 29.92
C PRO A 28 -19.54 -16.77 28.57
N SER A 29 -18.46 -17.33 28.02
CA SER A 29 -18.49 -18.08 26.78
C SER A 29 -19.53 -19.21 26.90
N PRO A 30 -20.56 -19.25 26.07
CA PRO A 30 -21.33 -20.48 25.94
C PRO A 30 -20.40 -21.50 25.28
N ASN A 31 -20.28 -22.68 25.91
CA ASN A 31 -19.74 -23.86 25.27
C ASN A 31 -20.58 -24.14 24.02
N VAL A 32 -20.14 -23.64 22.88
CA VAL A 32 -20.70 -24.05 21.60
C VAL A 32 -19.97 -25.33 21.24
N GLU A 33 -20.59 -26.47 21.62
CA GLU A 33 -20.26 -27.73 20.96
C GLU A 33 -20.48 -27.55 19.48
N ALA A 34 -19.38 -27.59 18.74
CA ALA A 34 -19.41 -27.61 17.29
C ALA A 34 -20.06 -28.93 16.85
N LYS A 35 -21.37 -28.90 16.64
CA LYS A 35 -22.11 -29.99 15.99
C LYS A 35 -21.54 -30.07 14.57
N GLN A 36 -20.65 -31.03 14.36
CA GLN A 36 -20.18 -31.37 13.03
C GLN A 36 -21.40 -31.83 12.21
N MET A 37 -21.90 -30.94 11.39
CA MET A 37 -22.87 -31.30 10.37
C MET A 37 -22.13 -32.03 9.28
N HIS A 38 -22.10 -33.37 9.37
CA HIS A 38 -21.69 -34.21 8.26
C HIS A 38 -22.70 -33.97 7.13
N LEU A 39 -22.32 -33.18 6.15
CA LEU A 39 -22.97 -33.22 4.84
C LEU A 39 -22.72 -34.63 4.29
N PRO A 40 -23.76 -35.41 3.94
CA PRO A 40 -23.54 -36.71 3.36
C PRO A 40 -22.77 -36.47 2.04
N LEU A 41 -21.59 -37.04 1.95
CA LEU A 41 -20.92 -37.27 0.69
C LEU A 41 -21.91 -38.02 -0.17
N ARG A 42 -22.31 -37.43 -1.26
CA ARG A 42 -23.19 -38.03 -2.25
C ARG A 42 -22.43 -39.18 -2.88
N ASP A 43 -22.67 -40.37 -2.29
CA ASP A 43 -22.18 -41.63 -2.84
C ASP A 43 -22.58 -41.73 -4.32
N SER A 44 -21.57 -42.00 -5.10
CA SER A 44 -21.57 -42.74 -6.34
C SER A 44 -22.90 -42.72 -7.11
N ILE A 45 -23.01 -41.83 -8.06
CA ILE A 45 -23.93 -42.07 -9.18
C ILE A 45 -23.38 -43.24 -9.97
N LYS A 46 -23.90 -44.44 -9.69
CA LYS A 46 -23.75 -45.57 -10.60
C LYS A 46 -24.42 -45.19 -11.92
N PRO A 47 -23.73 -45.28 -13.04
CA PRO A 47 -24.39 -45.04 -14.34
C PRO A 47 -25.44 -46.14 -14.51
N LYS A 48 -26.71 -45.72 -14.67
CA LYS A 48 -27.79 -46.57 -15.09
C LYS A 48 -27.57 -46.84 -16.57
N LEU A 49 -27.21 -48.08 -16.91
CA LEU A 49 -27.16 -48.51 -18.28
C LEU A 49 -28.57 -48.35 -18.89
N ILE A 50 -28.73 -47.47 -19.84
CA ILE A 50 -29.83 -47.45 -20.76
C ILE A 50 -29.27 -48.08 -22.03
N GLU A 51 -29.56 -49.36 -22.20
CA GLU A 51 -29.45 -50.02 -23.54
C GLU A 51 -30.52 -49.41 -24.42
N GLN A 52 -30.10 -48.69 -25.46
CA GLN A 52 -30.74 -48.70 -26.78
C GLN A 52 -30.02 -47.76 -27.75
N GLY A 53 -29.54 -48.32 -28.86
CA GLY A 53 -29.39 -47.62 -30.16
C GLY A 53 -27.96 -47.16 -30.46
N ASP A 54 -27.42 -47.84 -31.44
CA ASP A 54 -26.22 -47.55 -32.22
C ASP A 54 -25.94 -46.07 -32.44
N ASP A 55 -24.72 -45.71 -32.19
CA ASP A 55 -23.85 -44.61 -32.53
C ASP A 55 -23.19 -44.00 -31.25
N VAL A 56 -22.26 -44.77 -30.65
CA VAL A 56 -21.36 -44.20 -29.67
C VAL A 56 -20.30 -43.43 -30.44
N GLU A 57 -20.53 -42.13 -30.59
CA GLU A 57 -19.47 -41.19 -30.91
C GLU A 57 -18.48 -41.23 -29.77
N ILE A 58 -17.36 -41.92 -30.00
CA ILE A 58 -16.22 -41.93 -29.03
C ILE A 58 -15.73 -40.51 -28.96
N VAL A 59 -16.23 -39.75 -27.97
CA VAL A 59 -15.59 -38.48 -27.55
C VAL A 59 -14.18 -38.88 -27.13
N LYS A 60 -13.23 -38.72 -28.03
CA LYS A 60 -11.80 -38.84 -27.72
C LYS A 60 -11.54 -37.85 -26.61
N HIS A 61 -11.42 -38.36 -25.37
CA HIS A 61 -10.86 -37.64 -24.28
C HIS A 61 -9.46 -37.22 -24.74
N GLN A 62 -9.30 -35.98 -25.17
CA GLN A 62 -7.99 -35.39 -25.33
C GLN A 62 -7.33 -35.44 -23.94
N PRO A 63 -6.13 -36.00 -23.83
CA PRO A 63 -5.42 -36.02 -22.54
C PRO A 63 -5.36 -34.60 -21.98
N GLU A 64 -5.82 -34.41 -20.73
CA GLU A 64 -5.70 -33.13 -20.06
C GLU A 64 -4.22 -32.76 -20.00
N LEU A 65 -3.81 -31.76 -20.78
CA LEU A 65 -2.45 -31.29 -20.82
C LEU A 65 -2.09 -30.71 -19.45
N SER A 66 -1.06 -31.22 -18.82
CA SER A 66 -0.57 -30.76 -17.51
C SER A 66 0.04 -29.35 -17.62
N TRP A 67 -0.10 -28.58 -16.54
CA TRP A 67 0.52 -27.26 -16.44
C TRP A 67 1.93 -27.37 -15.84
N GLU A 68 2.95 -26.95 -16.59
CA GLU A 68 4.31 -26.77 -16.09
C GLU A 68 4.45 -25.37 -15.48
N THR A 69 4.93 -25.27 -14.24
CA THR A 69 5.03 -24.00 -13.51
C THR A 69 6.47 -23.53 -13.40
N VAL A 70 6.74 -22.32 -13.85
CA VAL A 70 8.06 -21.67 -13.76
C VAL A 70 7.94 -20.37 -12.98
N THR A 71 8.72 -20.25 -11.90
CA THR A 71 8.86 -18.98 -11.17
C THR A 71 10.00 -18.17 -11.77
N VAL A 72 9.74 -16.90 -12.04
CA VAL A 72 10.75 -15.96 -12.55
C VAL A 72 11.79 -15.70 -11.47
N LYS A 73 13.05 -15.94 -11.80
CA LYS A 73 14.22 -15.70 -10.94
C LYS A 73 14.89 -14.37 -11.28
N ASP A 74 15.77 -13.91 -10.41
CA ASP A 74 16.57 -12.72 -10.67
C ASP A 74 17.47 -12.94 -11.90
N GLY A 75 17.48 -11.98 -12.81
CA GLY A 75 18.19 -12.07 -14.10
C GLY A 75 17.47 -12.86 -15.20
N ASP A 76 16.29 -13.44 -14.96
CA ASP A 76 15.52 -14.13 -15.99
C ASP A 76 14.99 -13.17 -17.06
N SER A 77 15.03 -13.63 -18.29
CA SER A 77 14.27 -13.08 -19.41
C SER A 77 13.26 -14.11 -19.90
N LEU A 78 12.21 -13.67 -20.55
CA LEU A 78 11.22 -14.58 -21.13
C LEU A 78 11.87 -15.58 -22.12
N SER A 79 12.86 -15.12 -22.88
CA SER A 79 13.63 -15.97 -23.80
C SER A 79 14.38 -17.09 -23.08
N ASN A 80 14.98 -16.80 -21.91
CA ASN A 80 15.67 -17.82 -21.11
C ASN A 80 14.69 -18.82 -20.52
N ILE A 81 13.49 -18.37 -20.12
CA ILE A 81 12.43 -19.23 -19.60
C ILE A 81 11.93 -20.16 -20.70
N PHE A 82 11.65 -19.65 -21.90
CA PHE A 82 11.22 -20.48 -23.05
C PHE A 82 12.24 -21.57 -23.41
N LYS A 83 13.53 -21.24 -23.36
CA LYS A 83 14.59 -22.26 -23.57
C LYS A 83 14.55 -23.35 -22.50
N ARG A 84 14.32 -23.01 -21.23
CA ARG A 84 14.22 -23.98 -20.13
C ARG A 84 13.02 -24.91 -20.27
N THR A 85 11.93 -24.43 -20.83
CA THR A 85 10.72 -25.20 -21.09
C THR A 85 10.72 -25.88 -22.47
N ASN A 86 11.86 -25.91 -23.16
CA ASN A 86 12.02 -26.49 -24.50
C ASN A 86 11.10 -25.91 -25.57
N LEU A 87 10.63 -24.68 -25.40
CA LEU A 87 9.82 -23.96 -26.35
C LEU A 87 10.70 -23.16 -27.34
N SER A 88 10.25 -23.04 -28.57
CA SER A 88 10.98 -22.38 -29.64
C SER A 88 10.95 -20.84 -29.53
N ALA A 89 11.96 -20.17 -30.08
CA ALA A 89 11.97 -18.72 -30.21
C ALA A 89 10.83 -18.21 -31.14
N GLN A 90 10.38 -19.04 -32.06
CA GLN A 90 9.26 -18.70 -32.95
C GLN A 90 7.93 -18.65 -32.18
N GLU A 91 7.70 -19.58 -31.25
CA GLU A 91 6.52 -19.55 -30.38
C GLU A 91 6.54 -18.31 -29.47
N LEU A 92 7.71 -17.96 -28.93
CA LEU A 92 7.90 -16.74 -28.15
C LEU A 92 7.55 -15.49 -28.97
N TYR A 93 8.04 -15.42 -30.21
CA TYR A 93 7.77 -14.30 -31.11
C TYR A 93 6.27 -14.17 -31.41
N LYS A 94 5.61 -15.28 -31.78
CA LYS A 94 4.17 -15.31 -32.05
C LYS A 94 3.36 -14.83 -30.84
N LEU A 95 3.68 -15.34 -29.63
CA LEU A 95 3.03 -14.96 -28.39
C LEU A 95 3.17 -13.48 -28.08
N THR A 96 4.42 -12.96 -28.14
CA THR A 96 4.70 -11.56 -27.74
C THR A 96 4.16 -10.52 -28.73
N HIS A 97 3.85 -10.94 -29.96
CA HIS A 97 3.29 -10.08 -31.02
C HIS A 97 1.81 -10.33 -31.27
N SER A 98 1.17 -11.25 -30.54
CA SER A 98 -0.23 -11.63 -30.76
C SER A 98 -1.23 -10.52 -30.41
N SER A 99 -0.92 -9.72 -29.38
CA SER A 99 -1.86 -8.70 -28.90
C SER A 99 -1.15 -7.58 -28.12
N SER A 100 -1.88 -6.48 -27.82
CA SER A 100 -1.39 -5.39 -26.96
C SER A 100 -1.14 -5.87 -25.53
N GLU A 101 -1.91 -6.82 -25.06
CA GLU A 101 -1.85 -7.45 -23.73
C GLU A 101 -0.56 -8.27 -23.55
N ALA A 102 -0.06 -8.86 -24.66
CA ALA A 102 1.18 -9.64 -24.64
C ALA A 102 2.42 -8.80 -24.26
N LYS A 103 2.34 -7.47 -24.36
CA LYS A 103 3.41 -6.56 -23.90
C LYS A 103 3.70 -6.70 -22.39
N ILE A 104 2.77 -7.20 -21.58
CA ILE A 104 3.01 -7.46 -20.17
C ILE A 104 4.12 -8.50 -19.97
N LEU A 105 4.28 -9.44 -20.88
CA LEU A 105 5.28 -10.49 -20.84
C LEU A 105 6.71 -9.98 -21.08
N THR A 106 6.87 -8.78 -21.66
CA THR A 106 8.19 -8.15 -21.83
C THR A 106 8.73 -7.52 -20.53
N ARG A 107 7.92 -7.47 -19.47
CA ARG A 107 8.26 -6.86 -18.17
C ARG A 107 7.96 -7.81 -17.02
N ILE A 108 8.57 -8.97 -17.07
CA ILE A 108 8.49 -9.94 -15.97
C ILE A 108 9.43 -9.56 -14.83
N PHE A 109 9.03 -9.88 -13.59
CA PHE A 109 9.79 -9.58 -12.39
C PHE A 109 10.01 -10.83 -11.55
N PRO A 110 11.13 -10.94 -10.81
CA PRO A 110 11.38 -12.05 -9.90
C PRO A 110 10.22 -12.28 -8.93
N GLY A 111 9.87 -13.55 -8.71
CA GLY A 111 8.75 -13.97 -7.87
C GLY A 111 7.40 -14.09 -8.59
N GLN A 112 7.28 -13.61 -9.81
CA GLN A 112 6.10 -13.85 -10.65
C GLN A 112 6.12 -15.27 -11.21
N THR A 113 4.96 -15.80 -11.59
CA THR A 113 4.82 -17.18 -12.02
C THR A 113 4.24 -17.26 -13.43
N LEU A 114 4.85 -18.10 -14.25
CA LEU A 114 4.40 -18.48 -15.59
C LEU A 114 4.00 -19.95 -15.56
N HIS A 115 2.79 -20.24 -16.02
CA HIS A 115 2.29 -21.62 -16.14
C HIS A 115 2.11 -21.91 -17.63
N PHE A 116 2.83 -22.94 -18.09
CA PHE A 116 2.85 -23.35 -19.49
C PHE A 116 2.02 -24.63 -19.66
N GLN A 117 1.19 -24.66 -20.66
CA GLN A 117 0.55 -25.87 -21.16
C GLN A 117 1.17 -26.20 -22.50
N ILE A 118 1.99 -27.28 -22.51
CA ILE A 118 2.81 -27.67 -23.67
C ILE A 118 2.23 -28.94 -24.26
N GLY A 119 1.97 -28.93 -25.56
CA GLY A 119 1.51 -30.09 -26.30
C GLY A 119 2.62 -31.12 -26.57
N GLU A 120 2.23 -32.30 -27.04
CA GLU A 120 3.14 -33.42 -27.32
C GLU A 120 4.25 -33.07 -28.34
N ASN A 121 3.95 -32.17 -29.29
CA ASN A 121 4.90 -31.68 -30.29
C ASN A 121 5.78 -30.52 -29.78
N LYS A 122 5.89 -30.30 -28.45
CA LYS A 122 6.60 -29.17 -27.85
C LYS A 122 6.08 -27.80 -28.31
N GLU A 123 4.81 -27.71 -28.63
CA GLU A 123 4.14 -26.48 -28.99
C GLU A 123 3.48 -25.86 -27.75
N LEU A 124 3.48 -24.54 -27.64
CA LEU A 124 2.79 -23.84 -26.57
C LEU A 124 1.29 -23.80 -26.89
N ARG A 125 0.46 -24.47 -26.08
CA ARG A 125 -1.01 -24.45 -26.18
C ARG A 125 -1.61 -23.28 -25.40
N ALA A 126 -1.10 -23.08 -24.18
CA ALA A 126 -1.53 -21.95 -23.37
C ALA A 126 -0.40 -21.46 -22.45
N LEU A 127 -0.39 -20.18 -22.14
CA LEU A 127 0.46 -19.57 -21.14
C LEU A 127 -0.40 -18.75 -20.18
N ARG A 128 -0.35 -19.04 -18.89
CA ARG A 128 -0.91 -18.19 -17.85
C ARG A 128 0.22 -17.43 -17.14
N TYR A 129 0.22 -16.13 -17.27
CA TYR A 129 1.09 -15.24 -16.54
C TYR A 129 0.40 -14.75 -15.27
N THR A 130 0.92 -15.12 -14.10
CA THR A 130 0.37 -14.72 -12.80
C THR A 130 1.17 -13.54 -12.27
N LYS A 131 0.59 -12.35 -12.39
CA LYS A 131 1.19 -11.10 -11.92
C LYS A 131 1.05 -10.94 -10.41
N SER A 132 -0.08 -11.37 -9.85
CA SER A 132 -0.37 -11.37 -8.42
C SER A 132 -1.38 -12.49 -8.10
N GLN A 133 -1.67 -12.69 -6.83
CA GLN A 133 -2.71 -13.66 -6.42
C GLN A 133 -4.10 -13.31 -6.95
N LEU A 134 -4.35 -12.05 -7.32
CA LEU A 134 -5.64 -11.57 -7.81
C LEU A 134 -5.69 -11.35 -9.32
N GLU A 135 -4.54 -11.28 -9.99
CA GLU A 135 -4.47 -10.87 -11.38
C GLU A 135 -3.58 -11.83 -12.16
N SER A 136 -4.13 -12.45 -13.17
CA SER A 136 -3.41 -13.25 -14.17
C SER A 136 -3.91 -12.97 -15.56
N THR A 137 -3.06 -13.21 -16.55
CA THR A 137 -3.42 -13.15 -17.98
C THR A 137 -3.19 -14.53 -18.57
N LEU A 138 -4.21 -15.07 -19.19
CA LEU A 138 -4.18 -16.34 -19.92
C LEU A 138 -4.06 -16.04 -21.42
N PHE A 139 -3.08 -16.63 -22.06
CA PHE A 139 -2.90 -16.63 -23.51
C PHE A 139 -3.17 -18.04 -24.00
N GLU A 140 -4.16 -18.20 -24.88
CA GLU A 140 -4.56 -19.48 -25.44
C GLU A 140 -4.35 -19.48 -26.94
N LYS A 141 -3.76 -20.55 -27.45
CA LYS A 141 -3.55 -20.73 -28.90
C LYS A 141 -4.83 -21.18 -29.53
N THR A 142 -5.28 -20.43 -30.52
CA THR A 142 -6.48 -20.78 -31.36
C THR A 142 -6.11 -21.85 -32.37
N GLU A 143 -7.13 -22.43 -33.04
CA GLU A 143 -6.94 -23.38 -34.12
C GLU A 143 -6.15 -22.80 -35.30
N ASN A 144 -6.25 -21.49 -35.51
CA ASN A 144 -5.48 -20.76 -36.53
C ASN A 144 -4.01 -20.50 -36.14
N GLY A 145 -3.59 -20.92 -34.94
CA GLY A 145 -2.22 -20.79 -34.45
C GLY A 145 -1.89 -19.42 -33.88
N GLU A 146 -2.87 -18.52 -33.72
CA GLU A 146 -2.75 -17.23 -33.08
C GLU A 146 -3.02 -17.32 -31.57
N TYR A 147 -2.47 -16.39 -30.76
CA TYR A 147 -2.76 -16.34 -29.33
C TYR A 147 -3.79 -15.27 -29.00
N VAL A 148 -4.83 -15.65 -28.27
CA VAL A 148 -5.82 -14.74 -27.71
C VAL A 148 -5.55 -14.57 -26.21
N ALA A 149 -5.56 -13.32 -25.75
CA ALA A 149 -5.32 -12.97 -24.34
C ALA A 149 -6.63 -12.73 -23.62
N SER A 150 -6.81 -13.36 -22.46
CA SER A 150 -7.89 -13.09 -21.53
C SER A 150 -7.36 -12.71 -20.14
N GLN A 151 -7.92 -11.65 -19.55
CA GLN A 151 -7.58 -11.24 -18.18
C GLN A 151 -8.45 -11.99 -17.18
N ILE A 152 -7.80 -12.60 -16.20
CA ILE A 152 -8.48 -13.29 -15.10
C ILE A 152 -8.26 -12.45 -13.83
N MET A 153 -9.36 -11.84 -13.36
CA MET A 153 -9.39 -11.07 -12.11
C MET A 153 -10.15 -11.86 -11.06
N ARG A 154 -9.51 -12.10 -9.92
CA ARG A 154 -10.11 -12.77 -8.77
C ARG A 154 -10.51 -11.75 -7.74
N THR A 155 -11.74 -11.80 -7.26
CA THR A 155 -12.24 -10.92 -6.20
C THR A 155 -11.94 -11.53 -4.83
N PRO A 156 -11.19 -10.84 -3.95
CA PRO A 156 -10.94 -11.33 -2.61
C PRO A 156 -12.19 -11.16 -1.74
N GLU A 157 -12.40 -12.08 -0.82
CA GLU A 157 -13.33 -11.91 0.28
C GLU A 157 -12.79 -10.86 1.24
N ILE A 158 -13.61 -9.88 1.60
CA ILE A 158 -13.25 -8.83 2.57
C ILE A 158 -13.86 -9.17 3.92
N ARG A 159 -13.01 -9.29 4.94
CA ARG A 159 -13.42 -9.51 6.32
C ARG A 159 -13.00 -8.34 7.17
N THR A 160 -13.94 -7.83 7.97
CA THR A 160 -13.67 -6.76 8.95
C THR A 160 -13.08 -7.35 10.23
N LYS A 161 -12.03 -6.73 10.74
CA LYS A 161 -11.34 -7.10 11.98
C LYS A 161 -11.24 -5.91 12.90
N PHE A 162 -11.39 -6.19 14.19
CA PHE A 162 -11.22 -5.22 15.26
C PHE A 162 -10.03 -5.59 16.14
N ARG A 163 -9.25 -4.57 16.55
CA ARG A 163 -8.17 -4.71 17.52
C ARG A 163 -8.15 -3.52 18.45
N ARG A 164 -7.73 -3.78 19.69
CA ARG A 164 -7.45 -2.76 20.70
C ARG A 164 -6.16 -3.08 21.43
N ALA A 165 -5.47 -2.06 21.90
CA ALA A 165 -4.36 -2.24 22.82
C ALA A 165 -4.16 -1.02 23.69
N ARG A 166 -3.55 -1.26 24.85
CA ARG A 166 -3.07 -0.23 25.77
C ARG A 166 -1.58 0.02 25.52
N ILE A 167 -1.20 1.27 25.51
CA ILE A 167 0.18 1.69 25.30
C ILE A 167 0.96 1.55 26.62
N ASP A 168 2.05 0.80 26.59
CA ASP A 168 3.01 0.75 27.70
C ASP A 168 4.26 1.57 27.36
N LYS A 169 4.83 1.37 26.17
CA LYS A 169 6.05 2.06 25.72
C LYS A 169 5.85 2.88 24.45
N SER A 170 5.21 2.32 23.43
CA SER A 170 4.97 3.00 22.15
C SER A 170 3.79 2.40 21.41
N LEU A 171 3.19 3.17 20.49
CA LEU A 171 2.16 2.69 19.57
C LEU A 171 2.64 1.46 18.79
N PHE A 172 3.90 1.48 18.33
CA PHE A 172 4.44 0.39 17.52
C PHE A 172 4.47 -0.94 18.29
N LEU A 173 5.01 -0.93 19.52
CA LEU A 173 5.10 -2.13 20.34
C LEU A 173 3.71 -2.64 20.75
N ALA A 174 2.81 -1.76 21.16
CA ALA A 174 1.45 -2.12 21.52
C ALA A 174 0.67 -2.69 20.32
N GLY A 175 0.81 -2.09 19.15
CA GLY A 175 0.20 -2.59 17.91
C GLY A 175 0.76 -3.95 17.51
N HIS A 176 2.05 -4.16 17.59
CA HIS A 176 2.70 -5.44 17.30
C HIS A 176 2.22 -6.54 18.26
N GLN A 177 2.16 -6.25 19.57
CA GLN A 177 1.63 -7.17 20.59
C GLN A 177 0.16 -7.50 20.38
N ALA A 178 -0.64 -6.56 19.85
CA ALA A 178 -2.04 -6.80 19.46
C ALA A 178 -2.19 -7.58 18.14
N GLY A 179 -1.08 -8.02 17.54
CA GLY A 179 -1.09 -8.77 16.29
C GLY A 179 -1.35 -7.91 15.04
N LEU A 180 -1.17 -6.59 15.13
CA LEU A 180 -1.30 -5.71 13.97
C LEU A 180 -0.04 -5.79 13.11
N PRO A 181 -0.19 -5.94 11.78
CA PRO A 181 0.94 -5.81 10.87
C PRO A 181 1.53 -4.41 10.91
N GLN A 182 2.85 -4.30 10.76
CA GLN A 182 3.60 -3.04 10.77
C GLN A 182 2.96 -1.98 9.87
N ARG A 183 2.55 -2.36 8.64
CA ARG A 183 1.90 -1.45 7.69
C ARG A 183 0.63 -0.81 8.26
N LEU A 184 -0.17 -1.55 9.03
CA LEU A 184 -1.40 -1.02 9.62
C LEU A 184 -1.11 -0.08 10.78
N ILE A 185 -0.12 -0.42 11.63
CA ILE A 185 0.35 0.46 12.71
C ILE A 185 0.81 1.80 12.13
N MET A 186 1.53 1.77 10.99
CA MET A 186 1.95 2.98 10.31
C MET A 186 0.81 3.78 9.71
N LYS A 187 -0.19 3.10 9.10
CA LYS A 187 -1.41 3.79 8.66
C LYS A 187 -2.09 4.52 9.82
N MET A 188 -2.17 3.91 11.01
CA MET A 188 -2.71 4.55 12.22
C MET A 188 -1.87 5.76 12.66
N ALA A 189 -0.55 5.60 12.70
CA ALA A 189 0.35 6.69 13.06
C ALA A 189 0.21 7.88 12.10
N ASN A 190 0.06 7.63 10.81
CA ASN A 190 -0.16 8.67 9.79
C ASN A 190 -1.55 9.29 9.93
N LEU A 191 -2.59 8.50 10.20
CA LEU A 191 -3.96 8.96 10.40
C LEU A 191 -4.05 9.97 11.55
N PHE A 192 -3.49 9.64 12.71
CA PHE A 192 -3.51 10.53 13.88
C PHE A 192 -2.30 11.47 13.97
N GLY A 193 -1.29 11.31 13.13
CA GLY A 193 -0.07 12.13 13.12
C GLY A 193 -0.32 13.62 12.95
N GLY A 194 -1.53 13.96 12.55
CA GLY A 194 -2.06 15.32 12.52
C GLY A 194 -2.38 15.91 13.89
N VAL A 195 -2.74 15.12 14.86
CA VAL A 195 -3.21 15.53 16.19
C VAL A 195 -2.33 15.00 17.32
N ILE A 196 -1.57 13.92 17.08
CA ILE A 196 -0.69 13.25 18.04
C ILE A 196 0.74 13.22 17.49
N ASP A 197 1.71 13.59 18.30
CA ASP A 197 3.14 13.37 18.03
C ASP A 197 3.56 12.03 18.60
N PHE A 198 3.53 10.98 17.80
CA PHE A 198 3.87 9.63 18.25
C PHE A 198 5.31 9.44 18.75
N VAL A 199 6.16 10.44 18.63
CA VAL A 199 7.50 10.46 19.25
C VAL A 199 7.46 11.02 20.67
N HIS A 200 6.56 11.99 20.93
CA HIS A 200 6.61 12.76 22.19
C HIS A 200 5.32 12.72 23.00
N ASP A 201 4.16 12.50 22.40
CA ASP A 201 2.88 12.58 23.07
C ASP A 201 2.38 11.26 23.71
N PRO A 202 2.67 10.03 23.19
CA PRO A 202 2.20 8.80 23.80
C PRO A 202 2.67 8.63 25.24
N ARG A 203 1.76 8.18 26.10
CA ARG A 203 2.03 7.89 27.51
C ARG A 203 1.60 6.47 27.84
N LYS A 204 2.21 5.93 28.86
CA LYS A 204 1.76 4.67 29.47
C LYS A 204 0.31 4.84 29.91
N GLY A 205 -0.53 3.92 29.47
CA GLY A 205 -1.96 3.95 29.78
C GLY A 205 -2.83 4.51 28.65
N ASP A 206 -2.26 5.16 27.63
CA ASP A 206 -2.99 5.50 26.42
C ASP A 206 -3.57 4.23 25.76
N GLU A 207 -4.63 4.38 24.98
CA GLU A 207 -5.28 3.26 24.31
C GLU A 207 -5.54 3.56 22.85
N PHE A 208 -5.59 2.52 22.03
CA PHE A 208 -6.13 2.62 20.69
C PHE A 208 -7.11 1.52 20.36
N TYR A 209 -7.96 1.84 19.42
CA TYR A 209 -8.96 0.95 18.83
C TYR A 209 -8.89 1.09 17.32
N VAL A 210 -8.95 -0.03 16.59
CA VAL A 210 -8.91 0.00 15.12
C VAL A 210 -9.83 -1.05 14.54
N LEU A 211 -10.67 -0.62 13.62
CA LEU A 211 -11.52 -1.44 12.76
C LEU A 211 -10.94 -1.36 11.35
N TYR A 212 -10.60 -2.51 10.76
CA TYR A 212 -9.92 -2.56 9.47
C TYR A 212 -10.33 -3.78 8.67
N GLU A 213 -9.99 -3.77 7.39
CA GLU A 213 -10.28 -4.86 6.47
C GLU A 213 -9.08 -5.81 6.35
N GLU A 214 -9.38 -7.09 6.21
CA GLU A 214 -8.45 -8.12 5.73
C GLU A 214 -9.02 -8.72 4.45
N LYS A 215 -8.15 -8.94 3.46
CA LYS A 215 -8.50 -9.56 2.19
C LYS A 215 -8.09 -11.01 2.19
N TYR A 216 -9.04 -11.88 1.87
CA TYR A 216 -8.86 -13.33 1.83
C TYR A 216 -9.09 -13.86 0.42
N LEU A 217 -8.35 -14.89 0.06
CA LEU A 217 -8.52 -15.64 -1.16
C LEU A 217 -8.37 -17.13 -0.83
N ASP A 218 -9.36 -17.95 -1.22
CA ASP A 218 -9.39 -19.38 -0.90
C ASP A 218 -9.17 -19.66 0.60
N GLY A 219 -9.81 -18.86 1.47
CA GLY A 219 -9.70 -18.97 2.92
C GLY A 219 -8.39 -18.48 3.53
N LYS A 220 -7.39 -18.10 2.72
CA LYS A 220 -6.08 -17.58 3.18
C LYS A 220 -6.05 -16.05 3.12
N ARG A 221 -5.53 -15.41 4.16
CA ARG A 221 -5.32 -13.96 4.16
C ARG A 221 -4.20 -13.59 3.20
N ILE A 222 -4.52 -12.79 2.19
CA ILE A 222 -3.57 -12.34 1.16
C ILE A 222 -3.03 -10.93 1.41
N SER A 223 -3.83 -10.06 2.05
CA SER A 223 -3.40 -8.68 2.35
C SER A 223 -4.27 -8.04 3.43
N ILE A 224 -3.79 -6.90 3.91
CA ILE A 224 -4.54 -5.98 4.77
C ILE A 224 -5.15 -4.91 3.88
N GLY A 225 -6.44 -4.64 4.08
CA GLY A 225 -7.18 -3.57 3.43
C GLY A 225 -7.01 -2.21 4.10
N GLU A 226 -8.11 -1.46 4.15
CA GLU A 226 -8.13 -0.11 4.70
C GLU A 226 -8.56 -0.10 6.17
N ILE A 227 -8.18 0.96 6.90
CA ILE A 227 -8.77 1.28 8.19
C ILE A 227 -10.15 1.84 7.92
N LEU A 228 -11.19 1.27 8.50
CA LEU A 228 -12.57 1.74 8.40
C LEU A 228 -12.86 2.78 9.47
N ALA A 229 -12.41 2.53 10.69
CA ALA A 229 -12.50 3.44 11.81
C ALA A 229 -11.31 3.22 12.75
N ALA A 230 -10.89 4.28 13.42
CA ALA A 230 -9.90 4.18 14.47
C ALA A 230 -10.17 5.22 15.57
N GLN A 231 -9.78 4.88 16.79
CA GLN A 231 -9.79 5.80 17.93
C GLN A 231 -8.44 5.69 18.63
N TYR A 232 -7.92 6.80 19.08
CA TYR A 232 -6.76 6.88 19.95
C TYR A 232 -7.09 7.75 21.15
N ILE A 233 -6.88 7.23 22.35
CA ILE A 233 -7.08 7.95 23.61
C ILE A 233 -5.69 8.31 24.15
N ASN A 234 -5.38 9.61 24.12
CA ASN A 234 -4.10 10.14 24.61
C ASN A 234 -4.33 10.98 25.85
N GLN A 235 -3.85 10.50 26.99
CA GLN A 235 -3.99 11.20 28.26
C GLN A 235 -5.45 11.61 28.56
N GLY A 236 -6.41 10.68 28.31
CA GLY A 236 -7.83 10.90 28.48
C GLY A 236 -8.53 11.68 27.36
N LYS A 237 -7.79 12.23 26.40
CA LYS A 237 -8.37 12.90 25.26
C LYS A 237 -8.60 11.93 24.09
N GLU A 238 -9.82 11.87 23.60
CA GLU A 238 -10.21 10.99 22.52
C GLU A 238 -10.03 11.66 21.15
N TYR A 239 -9.49 10.88 20.21
CA TYR A 239 -9.35 11.23 18.81
C TYR A 239 -9.95 10.10 17.99
N THR A 240 -11.07 10.35 17.33
CA THR A 240 -11.78 9.35 16.53
C THR A 240 -11.75 9.74 15.07
N ALA A 241 -11.56 8.76 14.20
CA ALA A 241 -11.50 8.94 12.76
C ALA A 241 -12.28 7.83 12.05
N PHE A 242 -13.10 8.22 11.08
CA PHE A 242 -13.87 7.34 10.20
C PHE A 242 -13.43 7.52 8.76
N ARG A 243 -13.28 6.41 8.03
CA ARG A 243 -13.09 6.42 6.60
C ARG A 243 -14.39 6.83 5.91
N TYR A 244 -14.29 7.78 5.01
CA TYR A 244 -15.39 8.21 4.16
C TYR A 244 -14.93 8.30 2.71
N GLU A 245 -15.76 7.82 1.82
CA GLU A 245 -15.55 7.90 0.38
C GLU A 245 -16.62 8.85 -0.20
N HIS A 246 -16.13 9.91 -0.86
CA HIS A 246 -16.97 10.90 -1.49
C HIS A 246 -17.55 10.38 -2.80
N GLU A 247 -18.62 11.01 -3.28
CA GLU A 247 -19.27 10.66 -4.55
C GLU A 247 -18.32 10.72 -5.76
N ASN A 248 -17.31 11.58 -5.70
CA ASN A 248 -16.27 11.69 -6.73
C ASN A 248 -15.15 10.63 -6.60
N GLY A 249 -15.28 9.68 -5.67
CA GLY A 249 -14.31 8.62 -5.41
C GLY A 249 -13.11 9.03 -4.54
N ASP A 250 -13.02 10.29 -4.09
CA ASP A 250 -11.99 10.69 -3.14
C ASP A 250 -12.26 10.10 -1.76
N VAL A 251 -11.21 9.51 -1.16
CA VAL A 251 -11.28 8.88 0.15
C VAL A 251 -10.56 9.75 1.18
N GLY A 252 -11.21 9.97 2.31
CA GLY A 252 -10.64 10.71 3.44
C GLY A 252 -10.98 10.07 4.79
N TYR A 253 -10.38 10.62 5.84
CA TYR A 253 -10.73 10.30 7.22
C TYR A 253 -11.24 11.55 7.91
N TYR A 254 -12.31 11.40 8.67
CA TYR A 254 -13.04 12.52 9.28
C TYR A 254 -13.35 12.20 10.73
N THR A 255 -13.40 13.26 11.58
CA THR A 255 -13.92 13.14 12.94
C THR A 255 -15.43 12.87 12.93
N PRO A 256 -16.05 12.52 14.08
CA PRO A 256 -17.51 12.40 14.19
C PRO A 256 -18.27 13.65 13.71
N GLU A 257 -17.67 14.82 13.88
CA GLU A 257 -18.24 16.12 13.46
C GLU A 257 -18.00 16.41 11.96
N GLY A 258 -17.42 15.50 11.21
CA GLY A 258 -17.15 15.67 9.78
C GLY A 258 -15.90 16.52 9.48
N ILE A 259 -15.06 16.80 10.47
CA ILE A 259 -13.81 17.56 10.27
C ILE A 259 -12.75 16.62 9.71
N SER A 260 -12.12 17.00 8.60
CA SER A 260 -11.04 16.20 7.99
C SER A 260 -9.89 15.98 8.99
N MET A 261 -9.44 14.72 9.11
CA MET A 261 -8.23 14.35 9.86
C MET A 261 -6.95 14.68 9.09
N ARG A 262 -7.09 15.00 7.82
CA ARG A 262 -5.96 15.36 6.96
C ARG A 262 -5.43 16.72 7.37
N LYS A 263 -4.15 16.80 7.63
CA LYS A 263 -3.47 18.09 7.77
C LYS A 263 -3.05 18.62 6.41
N THR A 264 -2.95 19.93 6.31
CA THR A 264 -2.41 20.61 5.12
C THR A 264 -1.02 20.08 4.76
N PHE A 265 -0.24 19.65 5.77
CA PHE A 265 1.10 19.09 5.55
C PHE A 265 1.41 17.94 6.50
N LEU A 266 2.14 16.92 5.97
CA LEU A 266 2.76 15.88 6.78
C LEU A 266 3.79 16.50 7.72
N ARG A 267 3.85 16.01 8.93
CA ARG A 267 4.80 16.47 9.95
C ARG A 267 6.25 16.06 9.63
N ALA A 268 6.44 14.88 9.08
CA ALA A 268 7.68 14.39 8.53
C ALA A 268 7.40 13.77 7.15
N PRO A 269 8.20 14.09 6.13
CA PRO A 269 8.02 13.53 4.78
C PRO A 269 8.68 12.16 4.61
N LEU A 270 8.88 11.42 5.69
CA LEU A 270 9.50 10.10 5.76
C LEU A 270 8.86 9.29 6.88
N ASP A 271 8.84 7.96 6.73
CA ASP A 271 8.47 7.03 7.79
C ASP A 271 9.70 6.66 8.64
N PHE A 272 9.50 6.44 9.96
CA PHE A 272 10.51 5.94 10.90
C PHE A 272 11.88 6.64 10.84
N THR A 273 11.94 7.91 11.22
CA THR A 273 13.18 8.65 11.14
C THR A 273 13.62 9.24 12.48
N ARG A 274 14.93 9.37 12.62
CA ARG A 274 15.56 10.15 13.67
C ARG A 274 15.98 11.50 13.10
N ILE A 275 15.71 12.58 13.82
CA ILE A 275 16.23 13.88 13.50
C ILE A 275 17.69 13.93 13.96
N SER A 276 18.61 14.10 13.03
CA SER A 276 20.04 14.26 13.31
C SER A 276 20.45 15.72 13.52
N SER A 277 19.75 16.66 12.86
CA SER A 277 20.01 18.09 13.01
C SER A 277 18.73 18.90 12.89
N GLY A 278 18.46 19.76 13.85
CA GLY A 278 17.30 20.64 13.88
C GLY A 278 17.49 21.94 13.11
N PHE A 279 16.38 22.65 12.87
CA PHE A 279 16.38 23.99 12.31
C PHE A 279 17.09 24.98 13.26
N ASN A 280 18.12 25.66 12.76
CA ASN A 280 18.88 26.65 13.55
C ASN A 280 19.52 27.70 12.63
N LEU A 281 18.98 28.92 12.63
CA LEU A 281 19.51 30.01 11.81
C LEU A 281 20.83 30.61 12.36
N ARG A 282 21.22 30.28 13.58
CA ARG A 282 22.43 30.77 14.26
C ARG A 282 23.37 29.63 14.64
N ARG A 283 23.42 28.55 13.84
CA ARG A 283 24.32 27.43 14.12
C ARG A 283 25.78 27.84 13.94
N LYS A 284 26.57 27.75 14.97
CA LYS A 284 28.05 27.93 14.88
C LYS A 284 28.66 26.69 14.26
N HIS A 285 29.45 26.88 13.21
CA HIS A 285 30.17 25.77 12.60
C HIS A 285 31.30 25.34 13.57
N PRO A 286 31.43 24.03 13.88
CA PRO A 286 32.38 23.59 14.92
C PRO A 286 33.83 23.89 14.58
N ILE A 287 34.21 23.93 13.29
CA ILE A 287 35.58 24.13 12.85
C ILE A 287 35.86 25.60 12.51
N HIS A 288 34.97 26.24 11.73
CA HIS A 288 35.22 27.57 11.17
C HIS A 288 34.71 28.72 12.05
N LYS A 289 34.07 28.42 13.20
CA LYS A 289 33.49 29.42 14.15
C LYS A 289 32.49 30.40 13.50
N ASN A 290 32.25 30.30 12.18
CA ASN A 290 31.29 31.13 11.44
C ASN A 290 29.87 30.63 11.69
N ILE A 291 28.92 31.57 11.62
CA ILE A 291 27.49 31.22 11.67
C ILE A 291 27.08 30.66 10.33
N LEU A 292 26.75 29.35 10.28
CA LEU A 292 26.21 28.67 9.12
C LEU A 292 24.77 28.25 9.40
N ALA A 293 23.82 29.03 8.89
CA ALA A 293 22.40 28.79 9.13
C ALA A 293 21.97 27.42 8.61
N HIS A 294 21.35 26.60 9.47
CA HIS A 294 20.67 25.38 9.09
C HIS A 294 19.18 25.68 8.86
N ARG A 295 18.79 25.83 7.60
CA ARG A 295 17.46 26.33 7.18
C ARG A 295 16.40 25.23 7.07
N GLY A 296 16.70 24.03 7.51
CA GLY A 296 15.84 22.86 7.45
C GLY A 296 15.99 21.94 8.65
N VAL A 297 15.46 20.75 8.51
CA VAL A 297 15.61 19.63 9.45
C VAL A 297 16.19 18.46 8.70
N ASP A 298 17.23 17.85 9.29
CA ASP A 298 17.86 16.65 8.74
C ASP A 298 17.26 15.39 9.36
N TYR A 299 16.65 14.58 8.52
CA TYR A 299 16.09 13.28 8.87
C TYR A 299 17.04 12.17 8.42
N THR A 300 17.66 11.48 9.36
CA THR A 300 18.53 10.33 9.07
C THR A 300 17.69 9.10 8.77
N ALA A 301 17.92 8.50 7.61
CA ALA A 301 17.30 7.25 7.19
C ALA A 301 18.24 6.50 6.24
N PRO A 302 18.10 5.17 6.09
CA PRO A 302 18.87 4.39 5.11
C PRO A 302 18.70 4.93 3.68
N ARG A 303 19.74 4.81 2.87
CA ARG A 303 19.68 5.13 1.44
C ARG A 303 18.58 4.30 0.77
N GLY A 304 17.74 4.93 -0.03
CA GLY A 304 16.61 4.27 -0.69
C GLY A 304 15.28 4.37 0.06
N THR A 305 15.26 4.84 1.32
CA THR A 305 14.01 5.09 2.05
C THR A 305 13.11 6.04 1.27
N PRO A 306 11.81 5.72 1.08
CA PRO A 306 10.86 6.58 0.37
C PRO A 306 10.72 7.96 1.03
N ILE A 307 10.66 9.00 0.19
CA ILE A 307 10.37 10.38 0.58
C ILE A 307 9.01 10.76 0.01
N PHE A 308 8.14 11.31 0.86
CA PHE A 308 6.78 11.70 0.50
C PHE A 308 6.64 13.20 0.30
N ALA A 309 5.76 13.62 -0.62
CA ALA A 309 5.31 15.00 -0.69
C ALA A 309 4.60 15.37 0.61
N ALA A 310 5.06 16.42 1.29
CA ALA A 310 4.48 16.82 2.56
C ALA A 310 3.05 17.37 2.45
N GLY A 311 2.66 17.86 1.30
CA GLY A 311 1.31 18.38 0.99
C GLY A 311 1.01 18.27 -0.49
N ASP A 312 -0.26 18.56 -0.85
CA ASP A 312 -0.66 18.70 -2.25
C ASP A 312 0.04 19.90 -2.87
N GLY A 313 0.48 19.78 -4.11
CA GLY A 313 1.16 20.90 -4.74
C GLY A 313 1.64 20.61 -6.17
N ARG A 314 2.47 21.51 -6.65
CA ARG A 314 3.13 21.39 -7.96
C ARG A 314 4.65 21.48 -7.80
N VAL A 315 5.36 20.61 -8.47
CA VAL A 315 6.83 20.63 -8.52
C VAL A 315 7.30 21.84 -9.32
N VAL A 316 7.89 22.80 -8.64
CA VAL A 316 8.41 24.02 -9.28
C VAL A 316 9.88 23.87 -9.69
N SER A 317 10.64 22.98 -9.04
CA SER A 317 12.01 22.69 -9.40
C SER A 317 12.36 21.23 -9.04
N ALA A 318 13.05 20.55 -9.93
CA ALA A 318 13.62 19.23 -9.70
C ALA A 318 14.91 19.12 -10.53
N GLY A 319 16.04 18.88 -9.87
CA GLY A 319 17.34 18.93 -10.53
C GLY A 319 18.46 18.40 -9.65
N TYR A 320 19.69 18.69 -10.07
CA TYR A 320 20.92 18.42 -9.33
C TYR A 320 21.76 19.68 -9.22
N SER A 321 22.37 19.89 -8.07
CA SER A 321 23.45 20.86 -7.91
C SER A 321 24.51 20.33 -6.95
N LYS A 322 25.76 20.81 -7.06
CA LYS A 322 26.87 20.37 -6.22
C LYS A 322 26.56 20.52 -4.72
N ALA A 323 25.88 21.61 -4.32
CA ALA A 323 25.54 21.86 -2.92
C ALA A 323 24.34 21.03 -2.42
N ARG A 324 23.27 20.92 -3.23
CA ARG A 324 21.99 20.30 -2.82
C ARG A 324 21.91 18.82 -3.15
N GLY A 325 22.81 18.31 -3.98
CA GLY A 325 22.64 17.00 -4.61
C GLY A 325 21.43 16.96 -5.51
N ASN A 326 20.80 15.81 -5.62
CA ASN A 326 19.46 15.68 -6.22
C ASN A 326 18.44 16.34 -5.31
N TYR A 327 17.58 17.18 -5.88
CA TYR A 327 16.59 17.92 -5.09
C TYR A 327 15.25 18.02 -5.79
N VAL A 328 14.21 18.25 -4.98
CA VAL A 328 12.84 18.53 -5.42
C VAL A 328 12.29 19.67 -4.59
N PHE A 329 11.63 20.64 -5.23
CA PHE A 329 10.90 21.75 -4.60
C PHE A 329 9.44 21.68 -5.02
N VAL A 330 8.55 21.70 -4.04
CA VAL A 330 7.11 21.64 -4.25
C VAL A 330 6.46 22.92 -3.73
N GLN A 331 5.73 23.61 -4.60
CA GLN A 331 4.89 24.76 -4.25
C GLN A 331 3.50 24.26 -3.85
N HIS A 332 3.00 24.72 -2.72
CA HIS A 332 1.68 24.38 -2.16
C HIS A 332 0.84 25.66 -2.08
N GLY A 333 -0.07 25.82 -3.04
CA GLY A 333 -0.80 27.08 -3.19
C GLY A 333 0.15 28.26 -3.41
N HIS A 334 -0.20 29.44 -2.91
CA HIS A 334 0.59 30.66 -3.11
C HIS A 334 1.63 30.88 -2.01
N GLN A 335 1.41 30.36 -0.80
CA GLN A 335 2.14 30.76 0.39
C GLN A 335 3.24 29.79 0.81
N TYR A 336 3.09 28.48 0.53
CA TYR A 336 3.94 27.45 1.13
C TYR A 336 4.81 26.77 0.10
N MET A 337 6.05 26.52 0.46
CA MET A 337 6.97 25.72 -0.35
C MET A 337 7.70 24.72 0.54
N THR A 338 7.87 23.49 0.05
CA THR A 338 8.73 22.49 0.67
C THR A 338 9.88 22.12 -0.24
N LYS A 339 11.06 21.87 0.35
CA LYS A 339 12.24 21.47 -0.38
C LYS A 339 12.82 20.19 0.21
N TYR A 340 13.24 19.31 -0.67
CA TYR A 340 13.77 17.98 -0.37
C TYR A 340 15.13 17.86 -1.05
N LEU A 341 16.20 17.71 -0.27
CA LEU A 341 17.58 17.72 -0.77
C LEU A 341 18.30 16.40 -0.46
N HIS A 342 19.44 16.20 -1.08
CA HIS A 342 20.34 15.05 -0.94
C HIS A 342 19.74 13.72 -1.37
N LEU A 343 18.71 13.74 -2.27
CA LEU A 343 18.02 12.55 -2.74
C LEU A 343 18.94 11.59 -3.49
N HIS A 344 18.68 10.28 -3.36
CA HIS A 344 19.29 9.27 -4.20
C HIS A 344 18.68 9.26 -5.59
N LYS A 345 17.34 9.12 -5.66
CA LYS A 345 16.57 9.15 -6.92
C LYS A 345 15.39 10.11 -6.77
N ARG A 346 15.06 10.77 -7.86
CA ARG A 346 13.86 11.60 -8.01
C ARG A 346 12.84 10.81 -8.84
N HIS A 347 11.61 10.68 -8.37
CA HIS A 347 10.53 9.99 -9.09
C HIS A 347 9.57 10.94 -9.80
N ILE A 348 9.85 12.25 -9.73
CA ILE A 348 9.01 13.31 -10.28
C ILE A 348 9.86 14.33 -11.02
N LYS A 349 9.20 15.10 -11.91
CA LYS A 349 9.80 16.14 -12.75
C LYS A 349 9.14 17.50 -12.48
N ARG A 350 9.82 18.60 -12.83
CA ARG A 350 9.25 19.94 -12.79
C ARG A 350 7.92 20.01 -13.57
N GLY A 351 6.95 20.72 -13.02
CA GLY A 351 5.61 20.90 -13.59
C GLY A 351 4.58 19.87 -13.15
N GLN A 352 4.99 18.71 -12.62
CA GLN A 352 4.05 17.68 -12.17
C GLN A 352 3.27 18.11 -10.92
N LYS A 353 1.99 17.77 -10.86
CA LYS A 353 1.18 17.84 -9.64
C LYS A 353 1.52 16.65 -8.75
N VAL A 354 1.56 16.86 -7.46
CA VAL A 354 1.75 15.83 -6.44
C VAL A 354 0.66 15.90 -5.39
N LYS A 355 0.26 14.74 -4.87
CA LYS A 355 -0.65 14.64 -3.73
C LYS A 355 0.16 14.39 -2.45
N GLN A 356 -0.36 14.85 -1.31
CA GLN A 356 0.22 14.55 0.00
C GLN A 356 0.41 13.04 0.18
N GLY A 357 1.57 12.61 0.68
CA GLY A 357 1.91 11.19 0.84
C GLY A 357 2.37 10.49 -0.44
N GLN A 358 2.36 11.15 -1.59
CA GLN A 358 2.91 10.60 -2.83
C GLN A 358 4.44 10.48 -2.72
N ILE A 359 5.00 9.33 -3.13
CA ILE A 359 6.46 9.16 -3.19
C ILE A 359 7.03 10.05 -4.29
N ILE A 360 7.95 10.96 -3.91
CA ILE A 360 8.58 11.93 -4.81
C ILE A 360 10.06 11.65 -5.05
N GLY A 361 10.65 10.75 -4.27
CA GLY A 361 12.04 10.35 -4.38
C GLY A 361 12.45 9.41 -3.26
N THR A 362 13.73 9.18 -3.13
CA THR A 362 14.32 8.34 -2.07
C THR A 362 15.51 9.02 -1.41
N VAL A 363 15.71 8.72 -0.12
CA VAL A 363 16.83 9.22 0.69
C VAL A 363 18.16 8.85 0.05
N GLY A 364 19.07 9.79 0.02
CA GLY A 364 20.41 9.62 -0.50
C GLY A 364 21.48 10.31 0.32
N SER A 365 22.63 10.47 -0.32
CA SER A 365 23.79 11.20 0.19
C SER A 365 24.48 11.92 -0.98
N THR A 366 23.69 12.63 -1.79
CA THR A 366 24.20 13.37 -2.95
C THR A 366 24.42 14.84 -2.62
N GLY A 367 25.41 15.48 -3.24
CA GLY A 367 25.81 16.86 -2.95
C GLY A 367 26.67 16.99 -1.68
N TYR A 368 26.59 18.12 -1.00
CA TYR A 368 27.37 18.37 0.23
C TYR A 368 26.67 17.74 1.45
N THR A 369 27.08 16.55 1.80
CA THR A 369 26.52 15.76 2.92
C THR A 369 27.57 14.82 3.49
N THR A 370 27.44 14.52 4.78
CA THR A 370 28.31 13.60 5.51
C THR A 370 27.79 12.16 5.57
N GLY A 371 26.56 11.92 5.11
CA GLY A 371 25.95 10.58 5.14
C GLY A 371 24.50 10.59 4.69
N PRO A 372 23.86 9.42 4.60
CA PRO A 372 22.48 9.30 4.13
C PRO A 372 21.49 10.02 5.04
N HIS A 373 20.82 11.05 4.52
CA HIS A 373 19.74 11.77 5.17
C HIS A 373 18.88 12.53 4.16
N LEU A 374 17.71 12.97 4.59
CA LEU A 374 16.92 13.98 3.91
C LEU A 374 17.10 15.32 4.61
N HIS A 375 17.56 16.33 3.89
CA HIS A 375 17.44 17.72 4.33
C HIS A 375 16.09 18.26 3.85
N TYR A 376 15.23 18.65 4.81
CA TYR A 376 13.87 19.10 4.55
C TYR A 376 13.66 20.54 5.01
N GLU A 377 13.28 21.42 4.07
CA GLU A 377 12.97 22.82 4.37
C GLU A 377 11.48 23.11 4.18
N PHE A 378 10.94 23.99 5.02
CA PHE A 378 9.59 24.52 4.92
C PHE A 378 9.62 26.04 4.86
N LEU A 379 8.99 26.63 3.85
CA LEU A 379 8.94 28.06 3.64
C LEU A 379 7.48 28.55 3.69
N VAL A 380 7.31 29.73 4.29
CA VAL A 380 6.04 30.50 4.28
C VAL A 380 6.36 31.85 3.66
N ASN A 381 5.71 32.21 2.57
CA ASN A 381 5.96 33.45 1.81
C ASN A 381 7.45 33.68 1.53
N GLY A 382 8.15 32.63 1.11
CA GLY A 382 9.59 32.65 0.80
C GLY A 382 10.53 32.61 2.01
N VAL A 383 10.02 32.73 3.25
CA VAL A 383 10.81 32.75 4.48
C VAL A 383 10.88 31.35 5.09
N HIS A 384 12.09 30.87 5.35
CA HIS A 384 12.32 29.57 6.01
C HIS A 384 11.74 29.56 7.41
N ARG A 385 10.97 28.54 7.72
CA ARG A 385 10.35 28.29 9.03
C ARG A 385 10.76 26.92 9.54
N ASN A 386 10.81 26.79 10.87
CA ASN A 386 11.08 25.49 11.47
C ASN A 386 9.88 24.55 11.20
N PRO A 387 10.07 23.47 10.41
CA PRO A 387 8.98 22.55 10.07
C PRO A 387 8.28 21.97 11.30
N ARG A 388 9.02 21.70 12.37
CA ARG A 388 8.47 21.07 13.58
C ARG A 388 7.50 21.95 14.36
N THR A 389 7.68 23.26 14.31
CA THR A 389 6.84 24.22 15.07
C THR A 389 5.76 24.85 14.23
N ILE A 390 6.07 25.19 12.96
CA ILE A 390 5.11 25.87 12.09
C ILE A 390 3.92 24.96 11.74
N LEU A 391 4.16 23.67 11.51
CA LEU A 391 3.12 22.72 11.15
C LEU A 391 2.08 22.48 12.26
N LYS A 392 2.44 22.76 13.53
CA LYS A 392 1.46 22.74 14.64
C LYS A 392 0.48 23.90 14.61
N LYS A 393 0.82 25.00 13.92
CA LYS A 393 0.04 26.25 13.86
C LYS A 393 -0.77 26.38 12.58
N LEU A 394 -0.57 25.49 11.59
CA LEU A 394 -1.32 25.55 10.35
C LEU A 394 -2.72 24.97 10.53
N PRO A 395 -3.73 25.51 9.78
CA PRO A 395 -5.07 24.98 9.81
C PRO A 395 -5.12 23.52 9.36
N LYS A 396 -6.16 22.80 9.75
CA LYS A 396 -6.51 21.50 9.18
C LYS A 396 -6.97 21.70 7.73
N ALA A 397 -6.70 20.74 6.85
CA ALA A 397 -7.12 20.78 5.44
C ALA A 397 -8.62 20.57 5.31
#